data_f5cefb10529de79f7257a7e9d8c526fc
#
_entry.id   f5cefb10529de79f7257a7e9d8c526fc
#
_cell.length_a   1.000
_cell.length_b   1.000
_cell.length_c   1.000
_cell.angle_alpha   90.00
_cell.angle_beta   90.00
_cell.angle_gamma   90.00
#
_symmetry.space_group_name_H-M   'P 1'
#
loop_
_entity.id
_entity.type
_entity.pdbx_description
1 polymer ?
#
loop_
_entity_poly.entity_id
_entity_poly.type
_entity_poly.pdbx_seq_one_letter_code
_entity_poly.pdbx_strand_id
1 'polypeptide(L)'
;LWGAAIGGNPGYYHQQNAGKRNVSIDLTKPRAAELVKALAAKSDIVIENFRPGVAGRLGVGYAALSEANPRLVMLSISGFGQEGPEAQRAAFAPVIHAEAGLIDRQARNTKSGQLVDLAFSASDTQAALHGMVAVLSALWMRERTSPLLCGKPAAFTFSFRSLFRYSSAFNSGA
;
A
#
# COMPACT_ATOMS: atom_id res chain seq x y z
N LEU A 1 -5.47 13.65 16.72
CA LEU A 1 -6.31 14.19 15.65
C LEU A 1 -5.40 14.96 14.69
N TRP A 2 -5.37 14.56 13.42
CA TRP A 2 -4.52 15.14 12.39
C TRP A 2 -5.22 16.38 11.79
N GLY A 3 -4.80 17.57 12.24
CA GLY A 3 -5.31 18.84 11.76
C GLY A 3 -6.63 19.30 12.39
N ALA A 4 -7.13 20.46 11.93
CA ALA A 4 -8.39 21.03 12.38
C ALA A 4 -9.58 20.16 11.95
N ALA A 5 -10.59 20.07 12.83
CA ALA A 5 -11.82 19.34 12.51
C ALA A 5 -12.80 20.24 11.73
N ILE A 6 -13.38 19.70 10.67
CA ILE A 6 -14.41 20.35 9.86
C ILE A 6 -15.62 19.41 9.81
N GLY A 7 -16.77 19.86 10.30
CA GLY A 7 -17.99 19.03 10.36
C GLY A 7 -17.83 17.74 11.15
N GLY A 8 -17.02 17.74 12.21
CA GLY A 8 -16.76 16.56 13.06
C GLY A 8 -15.69 15.61 12.54
N ASN A 9 -15.17 15.82 11.33
CA ASN A 9 -14.10 15.01 10.76
C ASN A 9 -12.77 15.76 10.74
N PRO A 10 -11.62 15.05 10.93
CA PRO A 10 -10.29 15.66 10.80
C PRO A 10 -10.07 16.24 9.40
N GLY A 11 -9.38 17.39 9.32
CA GLY A 11 -9.01 17.98 8.01
C GLY A 11 -8.23 17.03 7.13
N TYR A 12 -7.39 16.18 7.71
CA TYR A 12 -6.69 15.10 7.02
C TYR A 12 -7.65 14.12 6.32
N TYR A 13 -8.78 13.77 6.95
CA TYR A 13 -9.81 12.93 6.32
C TYR A 13 -10.35 13.57 5.04
N HIS A 14 -10.67 14.86 5.07
CA HIS A 14 -11.19 15.58 3.90
C HIS A 14 -10.15 15.66 2.79
N GLN A 15 -8.89 15.91 3.13
CA GLN A 15 -7.80 15.96 2.16
C GLN A 15 -7.60 14.62 1.47
N GLN A 16 -7.57 13.52 2.23
CA GLN A 16 -7.29 12.18 1.68
C GLN A 16 -8.48 11.56 0.94
N ASN A 17 -9.71 12.02 1.24
CA ASN A 17 -10.92 11.39 0.69
C ASN A 17 -11.73 12.32 -0.23
N ALA A 18 -11.15 13.43 -0.67
CA ALA A 18 -11.80 14.32 -1.64
C ALA A 18 -12.18 13.55 -2.91
N GLY A 19 -13.44 13.69 -3.33
CA GLY A 19 -13.99 13.02 -4.52
C GLY A 19 -14.25 11.52 -4.39
N LYS A 20 -13.98 10.89 -3.24
CA LYS A 20 -14.24 9.46 -3.01
C LYS A 20 -15.68 9.22 -2.53
N ARG A 21 -16.23 8.10 -2.96
CA ARG A 21 -17.47 7.55 -2.38
C ARG A 21 -17.10 6.62 -1.23
N ASN A 22 -17.83 6.70 -0.13
CA ASN A 22 -17.59 5.88 1.05
C ASN A 22 -18.63 4.76 1.13
N VAL A 23 -18.14 3.54 1.46
CA VAL A 23 -18.97 2.38 1.76
C VAL A 23 -18.41 1.73 3.02
N SER A 24 -19.27 1.51 4.02
CA SER A 24 -18.89 0.79 5.23
C SER A 24 -19.34 -0.67 5.13
N ILE A 25 -18.40 -1.61 5.25
CA ILE A 25 -18.65 -3.06 5.19
C ILE A 25 -17.92 -3.72 6.35
N ASP A 26 -18.64 -4.46 7.16
CA ASP A 26 -18.04 -5.35 8.17
C ASP A 26 -17.57 -6.64 7.50
N LEU A 27 -16.27 -6.69 7.20
CA LEU A 27 -15.64 -7.83 6.51
C LEU A 27 -15.65 -9.14 7.31
N THR A 28 -16.07 -9.14 8.56
CA THR A 28 -16.22 -10.35 9.35
C THR A 28 -17.55 -11.08 9.08
N LYS A 29 -18.50 -10.43 8.42
CA LYS A 29 -19.80 -10.99 8.12
C LYS A 29 -19.78 -11.90 6.88
N PRO A 30 -20.56 -13.00 6.87
CA PRO A 30 -20.52 -13.99 5.78
C PRO A 30 -20.74 -13.42 4.38
N ARG A 31 -21.61 -12.42 4.23
CA ARG A 31 -21.93 -11.80 2.93
C ARG A 31 -20.97 -10.68 2.51
N ALA A 32 -20.03 -10.31 3.35
CA ALA A 32 -19.14 -9.18 3.08
C ALA A 32 -18.22 -9.45 1.88
N ALA A 33 -17.66 -10.65 1.78
CA ALA A 33 -16.83 -11.04 0.65
C ALA A 33 -17.57 -10.98 -0.68
N GLU A 34 -18.85 -11.38 -0.72
CA GLU A 34 -19.71 -11.30 -1.91
C GLU A 34 -19.92 -9.86 -2.36
N LEU A 35 -20.17 -8.95 -1.40
CA LEU A 35 -20.30 -7.53 -1.70
C LEU A 35 -19.02 -6.93 -2.26
N VAL A 36 -17.86 -7.27 -1.69
CA VAL A 36 -16.55 -6.82 -2.18
C VAL A 36 -16.28 -7.40 -3.56
N LYS A 37 -16.58 -8.68 -3.82
CA LYS A 37 -16.47 -9.30 -5.15
C LYS A 37 -17.35 -8.58 -6.17
N ALA A 38 -18.59 -8.24 -5.81
CA ALA A 38 -19.48 -7.50 -6.70
C ALA A 38 -18.99 -6.08 -7.04
N LEU A 39 -18.32 -5.41 -6.09
CA LEU A 39 -17.65 -4.14 -6.33
C LEU A 39 -16.43 -4.32 -7.21
N ALA A 40 -15.58 -5.32 -6.94
CA ALA A 40 -14.38 -5.62 -7.72
C ALA A 40 -14.70 -6.00 -9.17
N ALA A 41 -15.83 -6.68 -9.39
CA ALA A 41 -16.31 -7.02 -10.75
C ALA A 41 -16.58 -5.78 -11.62
N LYS A 42 -16.80 -4.61 -11.00
CA LYS A 42 -17.05 -3.33 -11.68
C LYS A 42 -15.91 -2.34 -11.54
N SER A 43 -14.77 -2.78 -11.03
CA SER A 43 -13.60 -1.94 -10.76
C SER A 43 -12.42 -2.37 -11.62
N ASP A 44 -11.62 -1.43 -12.06
CA ASP A 44 -10.35 -1.72 -12.75
C ASP A 44 -9.23 -2.05 -11.77
N ILE A 45 -9.29 -1.46 -10.58
CA ILE A 45 -8.22 -1.51 -9.59
C ILE A 45 -8.82 -1.81 -8.21
N VAL A 46 -8.16 -2.67 -7.46
CA VAL A 46 -8.35 -2.84 -6.03
C VAL A 46 -7.04 -2.55 -5.31
N ILE A 47 -7.10 -1.74 -4.27
CA ILE A 47 -5.93 -1.42 -3.43
C ILE A 47 -6.28 -1.83 -2.00
N GLU A 48 -5.37 -2.56 -1.35
CA GLU A 48 -5.48 -2.90 0.06
C GLU A 48 -4.14 -2.72 0.78
N ASN A 49 -4.18 -2.45 2.08
CA ASN A 49 -2.99 -2.35 2.92
C ASN A 49 -3.15 -3.14 4.23
N PHE A 50 -3.79 -4.28 4.17
CA PHE A 50 -3.85 -5.21 5.29
C PHE A 50 -2.49 -5.86 5.56
N ARG A 51 -2.37 -6.49 6.72
CA ARG A 51 -1.23 -7.39 6.98
C ARG A 51 -1.28 -8.55 5.99
N PRO A 52 -0.12 -9.09 5.59
CA PRO A 52 -0.04 -10.23 4.67
C PRO A 52 -0.96 -11.39 5.06
N GLY A 53 -1.68 -11.92 4.09
CA GLY A 53 -2.63 -13.00 4.25
C GLY A 53 -4.02 -12.62 4.79
N VAL A 54 -4.24 -11.40 5.29
CA VAL A 54 -5.54 -10.98 5.84
C VAL A 54 -6.60 -10.92 4.74
N ALA A 55 -6.32 -10.27 3.62
CA ALA A 55 -7.26 -10.19 2.50
C ALA A 55 -7.68 -11.59 2.02
N GLY A 56 -6.72 -12.53 1.94
CA GLY A 56 -7.01 -13.92 1.59
C GLY A 56 -7.95 -14.61 2.59
N ARG A 57 -7.67 -14.48 3.89
CA ARG A 57 -8.54 -15.06 4.94
C ARG A 57 -9.95 -14.47 4.96
N LEU A 58 -10.10 -13.22 4.55
CA LEU A 58 -11.40 -12.56 4.43
C LEU A 58 -12.13 -12.88 3.11
N GLY A 59 -11.53 -13.69 2.23
CA GLY A 59 -12.12 -14.05 0.94
C GLY A 59 -12.13 -12.91 -0.08
N VAL A 60 -11.32 -11.84 0.16
CA VAL A 60 -11.18 -10.66 -0.71
C VAL A 60 -9.75 -10.49 -1.24
N GLY A 61 -8.95 -11.53 -1.19
CA GLY A 61 -7.62 -11.56 -1.78
C GLY A 61 -7.67 -11.68 -3.31
N TYR A 62 -6.52 -11.47 -3.93
CA TYR A 62 -6.40 -11.41 -5.39
C TYR A 62 -7.02 -12.64 -6.11
N ALA A 63 -6.76 -13.86 -5.64
CA ALA A 63 -7.30 -15.07 -6.26
C ALA A 63 -8.85 -15.02 -6.35
N ALA A 64 -9.51 -14.67 -5.23
CA ALA A 64 -10.96 -14.60 -5.17
C ALA A 64 -11.58 -13.44 -5.98
N LEU A 65 -10.86 -12.30 -6.07
CA LEU A 65 -11.35 -11.15 -6.81
C LEU A 65 -11.10 -11.27 -8.32
N SER A 66 -10.00 -11.91 -8.73
CA SER A 66 -9.69 -12.15 -10.14
C SER A 66 -10.62 -13.16 -10.81
N GLU A 67 -11.23 -14.08 -10.05
CA GLU A 67 -12.30 -14.94 -10.55
C GLU A 67 -13.55 -14.13 -10.97
N ALA A 68 -13.87 -13.08 -10.19
CA ALA A 68 -15.00 -12.19 -10.50
C ALA A 68 -14.65 -11.16 -11.60
N ASN A 69 -13.38 -10.79 -11.71
CA ASN A 69 -12.88 -9.87 -12.73
C ASN A 69 -11.47 -10.24 -13.18
N PRO A 70 -11.32 -11.02 -14.26
CA PRO A 70 -10.01 -11.41 -14.78
C PRO A 70 -9.12 -10.25 -15.26
N ARG A 71 -9.70 -9.06 -15.47
CA ARG A 71 -8.96 -7.85 -15.87
C ARG A 71 -8.54 -6.98 -14.68
N LEU A 72 -8.85 -7.41 -13.45
CA LEU A 72 -8.55 -6.66 -12.25
C LEU A 72 -7.04 -6.48 -12.04
N VAL A 73 -6.63 -5.26 -11.74
CA VAL A 73 -5.30 -4.95 -11.21
C VAL A 73 -5.41 -4.81 -9.70
N MET A 74 -4.63 -5.57 -8.94
CA MET A 74 -4.63 -5.47 -7.47
C MET A 74 -3.27 -5.01 -6.96
N LEU A 75 -3.29 -4.00 -6.10
CA LEU A 75 -2.12 -3.49 -5.38
C LEU A 75 -2.25 -3.81 -3.90
N SER A 76 -1.34 -4.63 -3.38
CA SER A 76 -1.21 -4.95 -1.96
C SER A 76 0.00 -4.23 -1.38
N ILE A 77 -0.24 -3.36 -0.40
CA ILE A 77 0.80 -2.55 0.27
C ILE A 77 1.03 -3.11 1.67
N SER A 78 2.27 -3.40 2.02
CA SER A 78 2.65 -3.81 3.37
C SER A 78 4.04 -3.31 3.75
N GLY A 79 4.38 -3.33 5.04
CA GLY A 79 5.65 -2.80 5.51
C GLY A 79 6.86 -3.52 4.94
N PHE A 80 6.82 -4.84 4.91
CA PHE A 80 7.97 -5.68 4.55
C PHE A 80 7.69 -6.62 3.37
N GLY A 81 6.61 -6.43 2.63
CA GLY A 81 6.19 -7.28 1.52
C GLY A 81 5.18 -8.34 1.94
N GLN A 82 4.64 -9.06 0.97
CA GLN A 82 3.67 -10.13 1.21
C GLN A 82 4.37 -11.47 1.53
N GLU A 83 5.64 -11.59 1.19
CA GLU A 83 6.45 -12.81 1.33
C GLU A 83 7.80 -12.51 1.98
N GLY A 84 8.47 -13.56 2.45
CA GLY A 84 9.79 -13.46 3.07
C GLY A 84 9.74 -13.45 4.60
N PRO A 85 10.93 -13.51 5.26
CA PRO A 85 11.04 -13.70 6.71
C PRO A 85 10.42 -12.56 7.53
N GLU A 86 10.39 -11.35 6.99
CA GLU A 86 9.89 -10.16 7.67
C GLU A 86 8.41 -9.84 7.33
N ALA A 87 7.75 -10.62 6.45
CA ALA A 87 6.42 -10.30 5.94
C ALA A 87 5.38 -10.08 7.05
N GLN A 88 5.45 -10.86 8.13
CA GLN A 88 4.50 -10.78 9.26
C GLN A 88 4.85 -9.68 10.28
N ARG A 89 6.00 -9.03 10.12
CA ARG A 89 6.43 -7.96 11.03
C ARG A 89 5.52 -6.75 10.89
N ALA A 90 5.07 -6.24 12.03
CA ALA A 90 4.25 -5.02 12.07
C ALA A 90 5.09 -3.81 11.64
N ALA A 91 4.53 -2.96 10.80
CA ALA A 91 5.14 -1.72 10.37
C ALA A 91 4.12 -0.59 10.32
N PHE A 92 4.55 0.54 10.87
CA PHE A 92 3.99 1.86 10.65
C PHE A 92 5.11 2.76 10.15
N ALA A 93 4.77 3.94 9.66
CA ALA A 93 5.76 4.88 9.11
C ALA A 93 7.00 5.07 9.99
N PRO A 94 6.91 5.29 11.33
CA PRO A 94 8.09 5.43 12.18
C PRO A 94 9.03 4.23 12.18
N VAL A 95 8.47 3.00 12.11
CA VAL A 95 9.29 1.77 12.04
C VAL A 95 10.09 1.74 10.75
N ILE A 96 9.44 2.06 9.62
CA ILE A 96 10.11 2.09 8.32
C ILE A 96 11.12 3.23 8.24
N HIS A 97 10.80 4.41 8.81
CA HIS A 97 11.75 5.53 8.86
C HIS A 97 13.01 5.18 9.65
N ALA A 98 12.87 4.46 10.76
CA ALA A 98 14.01 3.99 11.55
C ALA A 98 14.84 2.95 10.79
N GLU A 99 14.20 1.92 10.24
CA GLU A 99 14.84 0.86 9.45
C GLU A 99 15.56 1.39 8.20
N ALA A 100 15.03 2.46 7.61
CA ALA A 100 15.62 3.12 6.46
C ALA A 100 16.75 4.11 6.82
N GLY A 101 17.03 4.32 8.10
CA GLY A 101 18.01 5.28 8.57
C GLY A 101 17.59 6.75 8.40
N LEU A 102 16.32 7.02 8.09
CA LEU A 102 15.84 8.40 7.87
C LEU A 102 15.88 9.23 9.15
N ILE A 103 15.57 8.61 10.29
CA ILE A 103 15.60 9.27 11.61
C ILE A 103 17.04 9.65 12.00
N ASP A 104 17.98 8.74 11.82
CA ASP A 104 19.40 9.01 12.06
C ASP A 104 19.94 10.12 11.13
N ARG A 105 19.62 10.03 9.84
CA ARG A 105 20.00 11.06 8.85
C ARG A 105 19.43 12.42 9.21
N GLN A 106 18.17 12.48 9.65
CA GLN A 106 17.56 13.74 10.10
C GLN A 106 18.32 14.32 11.31
N ALA A 107 18.61 13.51 12.32
CA ALA A 107 19.34 13.93 13.52
C ALA A 107 20.73 14.51 13.18
N ARG A 108 21.44 13.87 12.26
CA ARG A 108 22.76 14.38 11.75
C ARG A 108 22.61 15.69 10.99
N ASN A 109 21.63 15.79 10.09
CA ASN A 109 21.42 16.99 9.27
C ASN A 109 21.01 18.20 10.11
N THR A 110 20.18 18.00 11.12
CA THR A 110 19.75 19.07 12.02
C THR A 110 20.77 19.37 13.12
N LYS A 111 21.82 18.58 13.25
CA LYS A 111 22.82 18.66 14.32
C LYS A 111 22.20 18.63 15.73
N SER A 112 20.97 18.12 15.84
CA SER A 112 20.25 18.09 17.12
C SER A 112 20.74 16.94 18.01
N GLY A 113 21.31 15.89 17.43
CA GLY A 113 21.62 14.64 18.13
C GLY A 113 20.40 13.85 18.64
N GLN A 114 19.20 14.38 18.43
CA GLN A 114 17.96 13.76 18.89
C GLN A 114 17.36 12.91 17.77
N LEU A 115 17.05 11.65 18.09
CA LEU A 115 16.36 10.74 17.20
C LEU A 115 14.85 11.01 17.27
N VAL A 116 14.35 11.87 16.42
CA VAL A 116 12.94 12.22 16.30
C VAL A 116 12.41 11.77 14.95
N ASP A 117 11.22 11.23 14.91
CA ASP A 117 10.59 10.82 13.66
C ASP A 117 10.30 12.00 12.74
N LEU A 118 10.13 11.71 11.45
CA LEU A 118 9.79 12.71 10.44
C LEU A 118 8.42 13.34 10.76
N ALA A 119 8.27 14.62 10.45
CA ALA A 119 7.02 15.35 10.67
C ALA A 119 5.87 14.88 9.74
N PHE A 120 6.15 14.00 8.80
CA PHE A 120 5.17 13.45 7.86
C PHE A 120 5.48 11.98 7.55
N SER A 121 4.45 11.23 7.14
CA SER A 121 4.58 9.81 6.79
C SER A 121 5.25 9.63 5.42
N ALA A 122 6.58 9.84 5.37
CA ALA A 122 7.35 9.75 4.13
C ALA A 122 7.24 8.37 3.48
N SER A 123 7.30 7.31 4.28
CA SER A 123 7.17 5.93 3.79
C SER A 123 5.83 5.68 3.13
N ASP A 124 4.72 6.11 3.74
CA ASP A 124 3.37 5.91 3.18
C ASP A 124 3.23 6.66 1.86
N THR A 125 3.72 7.91 1.80
CA THR A 125 3.70 8.72 0.58
C THR A 125 4.51 8.06 -0.53
N GLN A 126 5.71 7.57 -0.24
CA GLN A 126 6.55 6.89 -1.21
C GLN A 126 5.91 5.58 -1.69
N ALA A 127 5.31 4.80 -0.78
CA ALA A 127 4.59 3.59 -1.16
C ALA A 127 3.41 3.88 -2.10
N ALA A 128 2.65 4.92 -1.80
CA ALA A 128 1.53 5.33 -2.65
C ALA A 128 2.00 5.76 -4.05
N LEU A 129 3.07 6.57 -4.15
CA LEU A 129 3.61 7.02 -5.43
C LEU A 129 4.15 5.86 -6.27
N HIS A 130 4.96 4.98 -5.69
CA HIS A 130 5.49 3.82 -6.41
C HIS A 130 4.39 2.81 -6.75
N GLY A 131 3.44 2.60 -5.84
CA GLY A 131 2.26 1.78 -6.10
C GLY A 131 1.43 2.32 -7.26
N MET A 132 1.25 3.63 -7.35
CA MET A 132 0.57 4.28 -8.46
C MET A 132 1.30 4.05 -9.80
N VAL A 133 2.64 4.19 -9.82
CA VAL A 133 3.43 3.90 -11.02
C VAL A 133 3.25 2.44 -11.45
N ALA A 134 3.30 1.50 -10.52
CA ALA A 134 3.10 0.08 -10.81
C ALA A 134 1.70 -0.21 -11.37
N VAL A 135 0.67 0.37 -10.77
CA VAL A 135 -0.73 0.23 -11.21
C VAL A 135 -0.93 0.80 -12.61
N LEU A 136 -0.43 2.01 -12.87
CA LEU A 136 -0.53 2.64 -14.20
C LEU A 136 0.22 1.82 -15.26
N SER A 137 1.39 1.28 -14.92
CA SER A 137 2.13 0.38 -15.82
C SER A 137 1.34 -0.88 -16.14
N ALA A 138 0.68 -1.46 -15.12
CA ALA A 138 -0.15 -2.65 -15.30
C ALA A 138 -1.39 -2.37 -16.19
N LEU A 139 -2.06 -1.25 -15.96
CA LEU A 139 -3.18 -0.83 -16.81
C LEU A 139 -2.72 -0.62 -18.25
N TRP A 140 -1.60 0.05 -18.46
CA TRP A 140 -1.02 0.23 -19.78
C TRP A 140 -0.71 -1.10 -20.47
N MET A 141 -0.09 -2.03 -19.75
CA MET A 141 0.18 -3.38 -20.27
C MET A 141 -1.11 -4.11 -20.60
N ARG A 142 -2.12 -4.05 -19.72
CA ARG A 142 -3.43 -4.67 -19.91
C ARG A 142 -4.11 -4.24 -21.22
N GLU A 143 -4.01 -2.97 -21.57
CA GLU A 143 -4.65 -2.43 -22.78
C GLU A 143 -3.86 -2.74 -24.06
N ARG A 144 -2.56 -2.99 -23.97
CA ARG A 144 -1.69 -3.27 -25.12
C ARG A 144 -1.45 -4.74 -25.39
N THR A 145 -1.61 -5.57 -24.38
CA THR A 145 -1.39 -7.01 -24.52
C THR A 145 -2.68 -7.67 -24.97
N SER A 146 -2.62 -8.44 -26.06
CA SER A 146 -3.76 -9.23 -26.53
C SER A 146 -4.29 -10.13 -25.41
N PRO A 147 -5.60 -10.36 -25.31
CA PRO A 147 -6.20 -11.26 -24.30
C PRO A 147 -5.52 -12.63 -24.19
N LEU A 148 -4.93 -13.11 -25.29
CA LEU A 148 -4.19 -14.38 -25.34
C LEU A 148 -2.83 -14.36 -24.63
N LEU A 149 -2.22 -13.18 -24.42
CA LEU A 149 -0.95 -13.02 -23.71
C LEU A 149 -1.14 -12.49 -22.28
N CYS A 150 -2.30 -11.93 -21.97
CA CYS A 150 -2.67 -11.38 -20.65
C CYS A 150 -3.26 -12.45 -19.72
N GLY A 151 -2.94 -13.74 -19.95
CA GLY A 151 -3.40 -14.86 -19.12
C GLY A 151 -2.80 -14.94 -17.72
N LYS A 152 -2.04 -13.93 -17.30
CA LYS A 152 -1.57 -13.79 -15.92
C LYS A 152 -2.12 -12.50 -15.34
N PRO A 153 -2.98 -12.63 -14.37
CA PRO A 153 -3.52 -11.53 -13.63
C PRO A 153 -2.40 -10.71 -12.96
N ALA A 154 -2.55 -9.38 -12.97
CA ALA A 154 -1.55 -8.49 -12.42
C ALA A 154 -1.81 -8.23 -10.93
N ALA A 155 -1.21 -9.04 -10.06
CA ALA A 155 -1.07 -8.70 -8.66
C ALA A 155 0.30 -8.06 -8.43
N PHE A 156 0.30 -6.86 -7.88
CA PHE A 156 1.53 -6.18 -7.49
C PHE A 156 1.63 -6.14 -5.97
N THR A 157 2.78 -6.57 -5.50
CA THR A 157 3.14 -6.44 -4.09
C THR A 157 4.16 -5.33 -3.96
N PHE A 158 3.85 -4.35 -3.13
CA PHE A 158 4.78 -3.28 -2.82
C PHE A 158 5.22 -3.38 -1.35
N SER A 159 6.54 -3.29 -1.13
CA SER A 159 7.14 -3.28 0.19
C SER A 159 7.87 -1.97 0.42
N PHE A 160 7.60 -1.30 1.54
CA PHE A 160 8.33 -0.12 1.97
C PHE A 160 9.85 -0.37 2.06
N ARG A 161 10.26 -1.58 2.45
CA ARG A 161 11.69 -1.94 2.57
C ARG A 161 12.42 -1.93 1.23
N SER A 162 11.75 -2.25 0.13
CA SER A 162 12.38 -2.27 -1.19
C SER A 162 12.81 -0.89 -1.66
N LEU A 163 12.16 0.19 -1.19
CA LEU A 163 12.54 1.56 -1.50
C LEU A 163 13.88 1.99 -0.88
N PHE A 164 14.25 1.39 0.24
CA PHE A 164 15.38 1.87 1.03
C PHE A 164 16.60 0.93 1.02
N ARG A 165 16.52 -0.21 0.34
CA ARG A 165 17.66 -1.13 0.22
C ARG A 165 18.89 -0.53 -0.49
N TYR A 166 18.71 0.53 -1.25
CA TYR A 166 19.81 1.22 -1.95
C TYR A 166 20.67 2.11 -1.04
N SER A 167 20.20 2.48 0.14
CA SER A 167 20.94 3.41 1.01
C SER A 167 22.06 2.74 1.82
N SER A 168 21.97 1.44 2.07
CA SER A 168 22.96 0.72 2.87
C SER A 168 24.24 0.33 2.09
N ALA A 169 24.17 0.30 0.77
CA ALA A 169 25.33 -0.01 -0.08
C ALA A 169 26.32 1.16 -0.23
N PHE A 170 25.92 2.38 0.13
CA PHE A 170 26.78 3.57 0.03
C PHE A 170 27.60 3.87 1.28
N ASN A 171 27.39 3.14 2.38
CA ASN A 171 28.08 3.41 3.65
C ASN A 171 29.21 2.41 3.98
N SER A 172 29.61 1.54 3.07
CA SER A 172 30.73 0.59 3.28
C SER A 172 32.04 1.04 2.63
N GLY A 173 32.18 2.32 2.36
CA GLY A 173 33.39 2.89 1.77
C GLY A 173 33.79 4.21 2.44
N ALA A 174 34.34 4.14 3.66
CA ALA A 174 35.26 5.11 4.25
C ALA A 174 35.95 4.44 5.44
#